data_c0f1929ae8c70be6547c50aa92fa9a43
#
_entry.id   c0f1929ae8c70be6547c50aa92fa9a43
#
_cell.length_a   1.000
_cell.length_b   1.000
_cell.length_c   1.000
_cell.angle_alpha   90.00
_cell.angle_beta   90.00
_cell.angle_gamma   90.00
#
_symmetry.space_group_name_H-M   'P 1'
#
loop_
_entity.id
_entity.type
_entity.pdbx_description
1 polymer ?
#
loop_
_entity_poly.entity_id
_entity_poly.type
_entity_poly.pdbx_seq_one_letter_code
_entity_poly.pdbx_strand_id
1 'polypeptide(L)'
;MPARPAFLFDSRLCTGCKACMIACKDKNDLDPGVRWRRVTECTGGEWTRTAEGYRQNVFSYYLSVSCNHCEDPICVQSCPTTAMHQDKNGIVSVDPKKCVGCKYCSWGCPYGAPQYSERLGRMTKCDFCRDEIEAGRPPACVAACPSRALQWGDLEGLRGKLGQPMAVAPLP
;
A
#
# COMPACT_ATOMS: atom_id res chain seq x y z
N MET A 1 19.39 5.10 5.22
CA MET A 1 18.02 5.16 4.64
C MET A 1 18.15 5.20 3.13
N PRO A 2 17.32 4.46 2.32
CA PRO A 2 17.33 4.55 0.87
C PRO A 2 17.07 5.99 0.39
N ALA A 3 17.64 6.37 -0.75
CA ALA A 3 17.43 7.70 -1.32
C ALA A 3 15.94 7.91 -1.64
N ARG A 4 15.29 6.86 -2.18
CA ARG A 4 13.85 6.82 -2.42
C ARG A 4 13.30 5.45 -2.03
N PRO A 5 12.76 5.28 -0.81
CA PRO A 5 12.23 4.01 -0.38
C PRO A 5 10.99 3.61 -1.17
N ALA A 6 10.95 2.35 -1.60
CA ALA A 6 9.84 1.78 -2.35
C ALA A 6 9.51 0.37 -1.85
N PHE A 7 8.25 -0.03 -2.07
CA PHE A 7 7.83 -1.42 -1.92
C PHE A 7 7.88 -2.14 -3.26
N LEU A 8 8.30 -3.39 -3.20
CA LEU A 8 8.20 -4.35 -4.28
C LEU A 8 7.24 -5.45 -3.84
N PHE A 9 6.26 -5.75 -4.68
CA PHE A 9 5.30 -6.82 -4.42
C PHE A 9 5.26 -7.81 -5.58
N ASP A 10 5.49 -9.09 -5.28
CA ASP A 10 5.36 -10.20 -6.23
C ASP A 10 4.08 -11.00 -5.93
N SER A 11 3.06 -10.82 -6.77
CA SER A 11 1.77 -11.49 -6.62
C SER A 11 1.86 -13.02 -6.77
N ARG A 12 2.89 -13.53 -7.46
CA ARG A 12 3.10 -14.99 -7.65
C ARG A 12 3.46 -15.70 -6.34
N LEU A 13 4.05 -14.97 -5.39
CA LEU A 13 4.47 -15.49 -4.09
C LEU A 13 3.43 -15.23 -2.99
N CYS A 14 2.44 -14.38 -3.25
CA CYS A 14 1.46 -13.99 -2.23
C CYS A 14 0.39 -15.06 -2.05
N THR A 15 0.25 -15.56 -0.83
CA THR A 15 -0.75 -16.57 -0.45
C THR A 15 -2.03 -15.96 0.15
N GLY A 16 -2.15 -14.63 0.18
CA GLY A 16 -3.31 -13.96 0.76
C GLY A 16 -3.43 -14.06 2.29
N CYS A 17 -2.38 -14.47 3.00
CA CYS A 17 -2.41 -14.74 4.45
C CYS A 17 -2.72 -13.54 5.34
N LYS A 18 -2.68 -12.31 4.79
CA LYS A 18 -2.97 -11.03 5.47
C LYS A 18 -2.03 -10.67 6.64
N ALA A 19 -0.97 -11.43 6.91
CA ALA A 19 -0.01 -11.13 7.98
C ALA A 19 0.54 -9.70 7.89
N CYS A 20 0.84 -9.21 6.69
CA CYS A 20 1.29 -7.84 6.46
C CYS A 20 0.25 -6.76 6.85
N MET A 21 -1.06 -7.07 6.74
CA MET A 21 -2.12 -6.17 7.19
C MET A 21 -2.15 -6.09 8.71
N ILE A 22 -2.11 -7.24 9.37
CA ILE A 22 -2.17 -7.33 10.84
C ILE A 22 -0.96 -6.67 11.46
N ALA A 23 0.25 -6.98 10.99
CA ALA A 23 1.48 -6.35 11.47
C ALA A 23 1.49 -4.82 11.31
N CYS A 24 0.96 -4.31 10.18
CA CYS A 24 0.82 -2.88 9.96
C CYS A 24 -0.19 -2.26 10.93
N LYS A 25 -1.32 -2.95 11.17
CA LYS A 25 -2.36 -2.49 12.07
C LYS A 25 -1.90 -2.47 13.52
N ASP A 26 -1.25 -3.52 13.97
CA ASP A 26 -0.73 -3.67 15.32
C ASP A 26 0.35 -2.64 15.62
N LYS A 27 1.40 -2.58 14.79
CA LYS A 27 2.50 -1.61 14.98
C LYS A 27 2.02 -0.17 15.07
N ASN A 28 1.02 0.23 14.30
CA ASN A 28 0.57 1.62 14.22
C ASN A 28 -0.69 1.90 15.06
N ASP A 29 -1.12 0.97 15.89
CA ASP A 29 -2.32 1.08 16.75
C ASP A 29 -3.51 1.67 15.97
N LEU A 30 -3.83 1.05 14.81
CA LEU A 30 -4.87 1.58 13.93
C LEU A 30 -6.26 1.22 14.45
N ASP A 31 -7.17 2.19 14.39
CA ASP A 31 -8.57 2.06 14.79
C ASP A 31 -9.26 0.86 14.11
N PRO A 32 -10.33 0.30 14.68
CA PRO A 32 -11.23 -0.59 13.97
C PRO A 32 -11.68 0.06 12.64
N GLY A 33 -11.63 -0.70 11.54
CA GLY A 33 -11.95 -0.19 10.19
C GLY A 33 -10.79 0.47 9.44
N VAL A 34 -9.81 1.08 10.13
CA VAL A 34 -8.63 1.68 9.48
C VAL A 34 -7.61 0.62 9.10
N ARG A 35 -7.20 0.62 7.83
CA ARG A 35 -6.25 -0.35 7.26
C ARG A 35 -5.33 0.32 6.27
N TRP A 36 -4.14 0.69 6.69
CA TRP A 36 -3.15 1.33 5.80
C TRP A 36 -2.60 0.38 4.74
N ARG A 37 -2.47 -0.92 5.07
CA ARG A 37 -2.18 -1.97 4.09
C ARG A 37 -3.39 -2.89 3.97
N ARG A 38 -3.72 -3.25 2.74
CA ARG A 38 -4.87 -4.10 2.41
C ARG A 38 -4.42 -5.22 1.49
N VAL A 39 -4.96 -6.41 1.70
CA VAL A 39 -4.78 -7.56 0.80
C VAL A 39 -6.14 -7.87 0.20
N THR A 40 -6.23 -7.71 -1.11
CA THR A 40 -7.44 -7.95 -1.89
C THR A 40 -7.24 -9.20 -2.74
N GLU A 41 -8.23 -10.06 -2.76
CA GLU A 41 -8.30 -11.19 -3.68
C GLU A 41 -8.87 -10.71 -5.01
N CYS A 42 -8.20 -11.08 -6.10
CA CYS A 42 -8.63 -10.81 -7.47
C CYS A 42 -8.92 -12.16 -8.14
N THR A 43 -10.18 -12.41 -8.44
CA THR A 43 -10.65 -13.65 -9.07
C THR A 43 -11.40 -13.32 -10.34
N GLY A 44 -11.39 -14.25 -11.28
CA GLY A 44 -12.14 -14.10 -12.53
C GLY A 44 -12.04 -15.34 -13.40
N GLY A 45 -12.61 -15.22 -14.60
CA GLY A 45 -12.71 -16.31 -15.55
C GLY A 45 -13.95 -17.15 -15.35
N GLU A 46 -14.12 -18.16 -16.24
CA GLU A 46 -15.31 -18.99 -16.29
C GLU A 46 -14.98 -20.40 -16.78
N TRP A 47 -15.94 -21.30 -16.60
CA TRP A 47 -15.95 -22.63 -17.19
C TRP A 47 -16.84 -22.63 -18.42
N THR A 48 -16.30 -22.97 -19.57
CA THR A 48 -17.03 -23.06 -20.84
C THR A 48 -17.21 -24.52 -21.24
N ARG A 49 -18.43 -24.94 -21.52
CA ARG A 49 -18.73 -26.28 -22.06
C ARG A 49 -18.35 -26.32 -23.54
N THR A 50 -17.60 -27.34 -23.95
CA THR A 50 -17.20 -27.61 -25.33
C THR A 50 -17.73 -28.99 -25.76
N ALA A 51 -17.61 -29.33 -27.03
CA ALA A 51 -17.98 -30.65 -27.53
C ALA A 51 -17.13 -31.77 -26.91
N GLU A 52 -15.92 -31.46 -26.45
CA GLU A 52 -14.92 -32.38 -25.90
C GLU A 52 -14.93 -32.41 -24.36
N GLY A 53 -15.79 -31.60 -23.70
CA GLY A 53 -15.84 -31.49 -22.24
C GLY A 53 -15.91 -30.04 -21.75
N TYR A 54 -15.11 -29.70 -20.73
CA TYR A 54 -15.06 -28.34 -20.16
C TYR A 54 -13.68 -27.75 -20.32
N ARG A 55 -13.61 -26.49 -20.72
CA ARG A 55 -12.43 -25.64 -20.66
C ARG A 55 -12.60 -24.58 -19.59
N GLN A 56 -11.52 -24.18 -18.95
CA GLN A 56 -11.54 -23.12 -17.94
C GLN A 56 -10.44 -22.08 -18.22
N ASN A 57 -10.71 -20.83 -17.88
CA ASN A 57 -9.75 -19.72 -17.83
C ASN A 57 -9.77 -19.03 -16.46
N VAL A 58 -10.15 -19.76 -15.42
CA VAL A 58 -10.25 -19.25 -14.04
C VAL A 58 -8.88 -18.83 -13.54
N PHE A 59 -8.82 -17.69 -12.90
CA PHE A 59 -7.64 -17.20 -12.20
C PHE A 59 -7.99 -16.67 -10.82
N SER A 60 -7.05 -16.76 -9.90
CA SER A 60 -7.10 -16.15 -8.57
C SER A 60 -5.70 -15.73 -8.16
N TYR A 61 -5.56 -14.50 -7.70
CA TYR A 61 -4.32 -13.99 -7.11
C TYR A 61 -4.64 -12.91 -6.07
N TYR A 62 -3.64 -12.55 -5.28
CA TYR A 62 -3.78 -11.54 -4.24
C TYR A 62 -2.95 -10.30 -4.56
N LEU A 63 -3.49 -9.12 -4.21
CA LEU A 63 -2.77 -7.85 -4.27
C LEU A 63 -2.63 -7.27 -2.86
N SER A 64 -1.40 -6.99 -2.46
CA SER A 64 -1.10 -6.29 -1.21
C SER A 64 -0.77 -4.83 -1.50
N VAL A 65 -1.70 -3.93 -1.23
CA VAL A 65 -1.60 -2.51 -1.54
C VAL A 65 -1.57 -1.66 -0.27
N SER A 66 -0.75 -0.62 -0.27
CA SER A 66 -0.73 0.45 0.74
C SER A 66 -0.55 1.80 0.02
N CYS A 67 -0.16 2.86 0.73
CA CYS A 67 0.24 4.11 0.08
C CYS A 67 1.44 3.86 -0.85
N ASN A 68 1.35 4.36 -2.08
CA ASN A 68 2.42 4.24 -3.07
C ASN A 68 3.48 5.35 -2.95
N HIS A 69 3.29 6.33 -2.05
CA HIS A 69 4.17 7.48 -1.91
C HIS A 69 4.53 8.10 -3.27
N CYS A 70 3.48 8.48 -4.02
CA CYS A 70 3.53 8.92 -5.43
C CYS A 70 4.58 9.99 -5.68
N GLU A 71 5.11 10.04 -6.91
CA GLU A 71 6.00 11.11 -7.37
C GLU A 71 5.27 12.46 -7.40
N ASP A 72 4.05 12.44 -7.93
CA ASP A 72 3.14 13.57 -7.96
C ASP A 72 1.92 13.26 -7.07
N PRO A 73 2.00 13.56 -5.75
CA PRO A 73 1.00 13.14 -4.80
C PRO A 73 -0.20 14.09 -4.77
N ILE A 74 -1.28 13.76 -5.47
CA ILE A 74 -2.53 14.54 -5.47
C ILE A 74 -3.06 14.82 -4.06
N CYS A 75 -2.83 13.92 -3.11
CA CYS A 75 -3.23 14.11 -1.72
C CYS A 75 -2.46 15.24 -1.00
N VAL A 76 -1.25 15.57 -1.46
CA VAL A 76 -0.49 16.74 -0.99
C VAL A 76 -1.07 18.00 -1.62
N GLN A 77 -1.31 17.98 -2.92
CA GLN A 77 -1.84 19.13 -3.66
C GLN A 77 -3.25 19.53 -3.18
N SER A 78 -4.08 18.56 -2.83
CA SER A 78 -5.45 18.79 -2.35
C SER A 78 -5.56 19.17 -0.87
N CYS A 79 -4.43 19.24 -0.13
CA CYS A 79 -4.47 19.51 1.30
C CYS A 79 -4.51 21.03 1.61
N PRO A 80 -5.62 21.59 2.10
CA PRO A 80 -5.75 23.05 2.31
C PRO A 80 -4.87 23.56 3.45
N THR A 81 -4.50 22.71 4.40
CA THR A 81 -3.68 23.08 5.56
C THR A 81 -2.21 22.69 5.42
N THR A 82 -1.80 22.16 4.27
CA THR A 82 -0.46 21.61 4.05
C THR A 82 -0.03 20.54 5.07
N ALA A 83 -1.00 19.94 5.77
CA ALA A 83 -0.75 18.83 6.69
C ALA A 83 -0.21 17.59 5.96
N MET A 84 -0.76 17.32 4.78
CA MET A 84 -0.21 16.27 3.90
C MET A 84 0.99 16.86 3.17
N HIS A 85 2.15 16.23 3.31
CA HIS A 85 3.40 16.71 2.73
C HIS A 85 4.27 15.54 2.27
N GLN A 86 5.18 15.83 1.34
CA GLN A 86 6.20 14.90 0.89
C GLN A 86 7.57 15.38 1.36
N ASP A 87 8.36 14.47 1.89
CA ASP A 87 9.73 14.78 2.29
C ASP A 87 10.74 14.65 1.12
N LYS A 88 12.00 15.00 1.37
CA LYS A 88 13.09 14.90 0.39
C LYS A 88 13.36 13.50 -0.14
N ASN A 89 12.94 12.47 0.57
CA ASN A 89 13.09 11.06 0.21
C ASN A 89 11.84 10.52 -0.53
N GLY A 90 10.86 11.37 -0.81
CA GLY A 90 9.63 10.99 -1.49
C GLY A 90 8.57 10.34 -0.59
N ILE A 91 8.79 10.26 0.72
CA ILE A 91 7.79 9.74 1.63
C ILE A 91 6.70 10.80 1.87
N VAL A 92 5.46 10.44 1.56
CA VAL A 92 4.30 11.28 1.84
C VAL A 92 3.78 10.96 3.24
N SER A 93 3.61 11.99 4.08
CA SER A 93 3.19 11.87 5.48
C SER A 93 2.12 12.90 5.83
N VAL A 94 1.48 12.72 6.98
CA VAL A 94 0.50 13.66 7.56
C VAL A 94 1.11 14.31 8.79
N ASP A 95 1.16 15.64 8.82
CA ASP A 95 1.47 16.37 10.05
C ASP A 95 0.22 16.38 10.96
N PRO A 96 0.27 15.72 12.12
CA PRO A 96 -0.87 15.61 13.00
C PRO A 96 -1.31 16.93 13.63
N LYS A 97 -0.41 17.94 13.69
CA LYS A 97 -0.69 19.24 14.29
C LYS A 97 -1.42 20.17 13.33
N LYS A 98 -1.27 19.95 12.01
CA LYS A 98 -1.88 20.78 10.96
C LYS A 98 -3.17 20.16 10.40
N CYS A 99 -3.39 18.85 10.60
CA CYS A 99 -4.51 18.15 10.00
C CYS A 99 -5.83 18.49 10.69
N VAL A 100 -6.77 19.06 9.94
CA VAL A 100 -8.13 19.41 10.39
C VAL A 100 -9.18 18.33 10.05
N GLY A 101 -8.78 17.19 9.51
CA GLY A 101 -9.69 16.07 9.23
C GLY A 101 -10.67 16.29 8.07
N CYS A 102 -10.43 17.24 7.17
CA CYS A 102 -11.35 17.61 6.08
C CYS A 102 -11.59 16.52 5.02
N LYS A 103 -10.79 15.44 5.01
CA LYS A 103 -10.91 14.25 4.12
C LYS A 103 -10.62 14.49 2.63
N TYR A 104 -10.26 15.71 2.16
CA TYR A 104 -9.97 15.96 0.74
C TYR A 104 -8.88 15.06 0.17
N CYS A 105 -7.84 14.77 0.95
CA CYS A 105 -6.78 13.87 0.54
C CYS A 105 -7.25 12.42 0.28
N SER A 106 -8.35 11.96 0.92
CA SER A 106 -8.92 10.64 0.65
C SER A 106 -9.76 10.62 -0.63
N TRP A 107 -10.45 11.72 -0.94
CA TRP A 107 -11.23 11.82 -2.18
C TRP A 107 -10.36 11.87 -3.43
N GLY A 108 -9.22 12.55 -3.35
CA GLY A 108 -8.28 12.64 -4.45
C GLY A 108 -7.44 11.38 -4.66
N CYS A 109 -7.33 10.48 -3.69
CA CYS A 109 -6.45 9.32 -3.76
C CYS A 109 -7.13 8.14 -4.46
N PRO A 110 -6.68 7.70 -5.67
CA PRO A 110 -7.29 6.57 -6.37
C PRO A 110 -7.13 5.23 -5.64
N TYR A 111 -6.20 5.16 -4.68
CA TYR A 111 -5.93 3.96 -3.89
C TYR A 111 -6.60 3.97 -2.51
N GLY A 112 -7.31 5.03 -2.13
CA GLY A 112 -7.90 5.18 -0.81
C GLY A 112 -6.89 5.05 0.33
N ALA A 113 -5.64 5.49 0.12
CA ALA A 113 -4.57 5.33 1.10
C ALA A 113 -4.72 6.23 2.34
N PRO A 114 -5.11 7.52 2.25
CA PRO A 114 -5.45 8.31 3.42
C PRO A 114 -6.80 7.86 4.00
N GLN A 115 -6.81 7.55 5.29
CA GLN A 115 -8.01 7.12 6.02
C GLN A 115 -8.22 7.98 7.27
N TYR A 116 -9.47 8.25 7.57
CA TYR A 116 -9.83 9.02 8.75
C TYR A 116 -9.82 8.13 10.00
N SER A 117 -9.21 8.60 11.07
CA SER A 117 -9.26 8.01 12.39
C SER A 117 -10.26 8.77 13.24
N GLU A 118 -11.35 8.12 13.63
CA GLU A 118 -12.37 8.71 14.51
C GLU A 118 -11.77 9.02 15.88
N ARG A 119 -10.94 8.13 16.41
CA ARG A 119 -10.27 8.29 17.70
C ARG A 119 -9.35 9.52 17.73
N LEU A 120 -8.63 9.77 16.62
CA LEU A 120 -7.66 10.87 16.53
C LEU A 120 -8.25 12.14 15.95
N GLY A 121 -9.46 12.11 15.39
CA GLY A 121 -10.13 13.24 14.75
C GLY A 121 -9.41 13.77 13.50
N ARG A 122 -8.58 12.96 12.84
CA ARG A 122 -7.73 13.40 11.73
C ARG A 122 -7.45 12.28 10.72
N MET A 123 -6.90 12.69 9.57
CA MET A 123 -6.44 11.74 8.56
C MET A 123 -5.17 11.03 9.00
N THR A 124 -5.08 9.76 8.65
CA THR A 124 -3.91 8.90 8.85
C THR A 124 -3.60 8.13 7.58
N LYS A 125 -2.36 7.73 7.39
CA LYS A 125 -1.93 6.90 6.27
C LYS A 125 -0.56 6.28 6.53
N CYS A 126 -0.20 5.27 5.74
CA CYS A 126 1.15 4.70 5.75
C CYS A 126 2.22 5.79 5.63
N ASP A 127 3.17 5.79 6.56
CA ASP A 127 4.34 6.66 6.63
C ASP A 127 5.63 5.96 6.22
N PHE A 128 5.50 4.79 5.60
CA PHE A 128 6.58 3.86 5.25
C PHE A 128 7.27 3.22 6.46
N CYS A 129 6.66 3.20 7.65
CA CYS A 129 7.29 2.84 8.92
C CYS A 129 8.63 3.56 9.10
N ARG A 130 8.62 4.89 9.02
CA ARG A 130 9.83 5.74 9.02
C ARG A 130 10.76 5.42 10.18
N ASP A 131 10.22 5.25 11.36
CA ASP A 131 10.93 4.87 12.58
C ASP A 131 11.72 3.56 12.42
N GLU A 132 11.15 2.56 11.75
CA GLU A 132 11.82 1.29 11.50
C GLU A 132 12.96 1.44 10.48
N ILE A 133 12.69 2.12 9.36
CA ILE A 133 13.73 2.26 8.32
C ILE A 133 14.87 3.18 8.75
N GLU A 134 14.62 4.18 9.59
CA GLU A 134 15.64 5.03 10.20
C GLU A 134 16.52 4.23 11.19
N ALA A 135 15.93 3.25 11.87
CA ALA A 135 16.64 2.30 12.72
C ALA A 135 17.30 1.13 11.95
N GLY A 136 17.30 1.17 10.60
CA GLY A 136 17.88 0.11 9.76
C GLY A 136 17.06 -1.18 9.69
N ARG A 137 15.82 -1.19 10.20
CA ARG A 137 14.93 -2.33 10.18
C ARG A 137 13.94 -2.26 9.00
N PRO A 138 13.43 -3.38 8.52
CA PRO A 138 12.41 -3.39 7.48
C PRO A 138 11.06 -2.87 8.01
N PRO A 139 10.22 -2.26 7.15
CA PRO A 139 8.83 -1.95 7.51
C PRO A 139 8.09 -3.18 8.08
N ALA A 140 7.26 -2.99 9.10
CA ALA A 140 6.57 -4.09 9.80
C ALA A 140 5.82 -5.06 8.86
N CYS A 141 5.18 -4.52 7.83
CA CYS A 141 4.48 -5.34 6.84
C CYS A 141 5.41 -6.21 5.98
N VAL A 142 6.64 -5.76 5.74
CA VAL A 142 7.67 -6.54 5.02
C VAL A 142 8.25 -7.61 5.95
N ALA A 143 8.59 -7.23 7.17
CA ALA A 143 9.12 -8.16 8.18
C ALA A 143 8.19 -9.34 8.41
N ALA A 144 6.86 -9.08 8.46
CA ALA A 144 5.83 -10.07 8.72
C ALA A 144 5.45 -10.93 7.50
N CYS A 145 5.99 -10.67 6.30
CA CYS A 145 5.62 -11.44 5.10
C CYS A 145 6.30 -12.81 5.07
N PRO A 146 5.59 -13.93 5.29
CA PRO A 146 6.22 -15.25 5.40
C PRO A 146 6.74 -15.75 4.04
N SER A 147 6.04 -15.44 2.96
CA SER A 147 6.41 -15.86 1.60
C SER A 147 7.40 -14.92 0.91
N ARG A 148 7.81 -13.82 1.57
CA ARG A 148 8.68 -12.79 0.99
C ARG A 148 8.13 -12.16 -0.30
N ALA A 149 6.82 -12.25 -0.52
CA ALA A 149 6.12 -11.60 -1.62
C ALA A 149 6.23 -10.07 -1.54
N LEU A 150 6.37 -9.52 -0.33
CA LEU A 150 6.54 -8.10 -0.08
C LEU A 150 7.99 -7.81 0.32
N GLN A 151 8.64 -6.95 -0.44
CA GLN A 151 10.02 -6.50 -0.22
C GLN A 151 10.06 -4.97 -0.17
N TRP A 152 11.16 -4.41 0.27
CA TRP A 152 11.42 -2.98 0.27
C TRP A 152 12.89 -2.69 -0.07
N GLY A 153 13.16 -1.48 -0.49
CA GLY A 153 14.50 -1.04 -0.81
C GLY A 153 14.49 0.32 -1.49
N ASP A 154 15.62 0.67 -2.08
CA ASP A 154 15.70 1.83 -2.93
C ASP A 154 14.99 1.57 -4.27
N LEU A 155 14.24 2.55 -4.76
CA LEU A 155 13.41 2.42 -5.97
C LEU A 155 14.22 1.94 -7.18
N GLU A 156 15.37 2.56 -7.44
CA GLU A 156 16.20 2.19 -8.60
C GLU A 156 16.75 0.77 -8.48
N GLY A 157 17.20 0.38 -7.29
CA GLY A 157 17.66 -0.98 -7.04
C GLY A 157 16.57 -2.04 -7.17
N LEU A 158 15.31 -1.68 -6.91
CA LEU A 158 14.16 -2.58 -7.06
C LEU A 158 13.68 -2.69 -8.51
N ARG A 159 13.75 -1.61 -9.30
CA ARG A 159 13.41 -1.62 -10.73
C ARG A 159 14.20 -2.67 -11.52
N GLY A 160 15.46 -2.87 -11.18
CA GLY A 160 16.33 -3.87 -11.84
C GLY A 160 15.97 -5.32 -11.55
N LYS A 161 15.16 -5.60 -10.52
CA LYS A 161 14.88 -6.98 -10.06
C LYS A 161 13.72 -7.68 -10.76
N LEU A 162 12.74 -6.97 -11.31
CA LEU A 162 11.47 -7.56 -11.78
C LEU A 162 11.07 -7.17 -13.21
N GLY A 163 11.94 -6.60 -14.01
CA GLY A 163 11.54 -6.14 -15.35
C GLY A 163 10.55 -4.94 -15.25
N GLN A 164 9.75 -4.73 -16.29
CA GLN A 164 8.83 -3.59 -16.31
C GLN A 164 7.74 -3.74 -15.23
N PRO A 165 7.53 -2.70 -14.40
CA PRO A 165 6.44 -2.71 -13.43
C PRO A 165 5.10 -2.80 -14.15
N MET A 166 4.24 -3.72 -13.75
CA MET A 166 2.86 -3.72 -14.20
C MET A 166 2.13 -2.50 -13.63
N ALA A 167 1.54 -1.69 -14.50
CA ALA A 167 0.56 -0.72 -14.07
C ALA A 167 -0.65 -1.47 -13.48
N VAL A 168 -0.91 -1.28 -12.21
CA VAL A 168 -2.11 -1.83 -11.58
C VAL A 168 -3.28 -0.97 -12.04
N ALA A 169 -4.24 -1.56 -12.73
CA ALA A 169 -5.52 -0.90 -13.00
C ALA A 169 -6.16 -0.44 -11.68
N PRO A 170 -7.02 0.58 -11.69
CA PRO A 170 -7.74 0.99 -10.49
C PRO A 170 -8.38 -0.24 -9.84
N LEU A 171 -8.11 -0.41 -8.56
CA LEU A 171 -8.73 -1.49 -7.80
C LEU A 171 -10.25 -1.26 -7.76
N PRO A 172 -11.06 -2.31 -7.94
CA PRO A 172 -12.51 -2.21 -7.83
C PRO A 172 -12.95 -1.77 -6.44
#